data_41d9d36c0c886719a4035f6f090974f1
#
_entry.id   41d9d36c0c886719a4035f6f090974f1
#
_cell.length_a   1.000
_cell.length_b   1.000
_cell.length_c   1.000
_cell.angle_alpha   90.00
_cell.angle_beta   90.00
_cell.angle_gamma   90.00
#
_symmetry.space_group_name_H-M   'P 1'
#
loop_
_entity.id
_entity.type
_entity.pdbx_description
1 polymer ?
#
loop_
_entity_poly.entity_id
_entity_poly.type
_entity_poly.pdbx_seq_one_letter_code
_entity_poly.pdbx_strand_id
1 'polypeptide(L)'
;IRPGTDIAFYGGLIKYILDNELYQREYIIHYTNAACLIKPGYGFDPKTGTFSGWNPETQKYDNEAWGYDVDHKEIWDTSETGPYSWVKKPGTPKFKTPDLKVLKRDETLQDPHCVLNVMKRHYARYTPEMVSKVTGMDMEVMLKIWEVYAASGRPDRAGALLYALGQTQHTYGCQNCRAMCMVQLLLGNIGVSGGGLNALRGEPNVQGSTDIAANTPDMAGYLAWPHGKTHPTLADYLSKETYAAGYYSNKPKFLVSLLREWFGANATVDNDYCYDLLPKCSPKLDFGNYSSLMTFNHMRDNRIKGYFCWGMNPASSTANAKHARKAMANLDWLVVADWFLTETSTFWRAPDMKPEDVKTEVYFLPAALIFEKVGSILNSGRWMQWRQKAVEPLGEAISDFEIIMKLQKRLVELYKEEGGPGAETILKANFDYHIDGKPDLRAVAWAMNGYDVRTGRLLKSFSELQADGTTASGTVSYTHLTLPT
;
A
#
# COMPACT_ATOMS: atom_id res chain seq x y z
N ILE A 1 -20.68 -2.88 -17.23
CA ILE A 1 -19.92 -2.00 -18.15
C ILE A 1 -18.71 -2.75 -18.70
N ARG A 2 -18.20 -2.32 -19.85
CA ARG A 2 -16.96 -2.89 -20.39
C ARG A 2 -15.79 -2.64 -19.40
N PRO A 3 -14.96 -3.64 -19.13
CA PRO A 3 -13.76 -3.46 -18.30
C PRO A 3 -12.88 -2.33 -18.83
N GLY A 4 -12.36 -1.49 -17.92
CA GLY A 4 -11.51 -0.35 -18.27
C GLY A 4 -12.24 0.89 -18.77
N THR A 5 -13.56 0.98 -18.62
CA THR A 5 -14.35 2.16 -19.03
C THR A 5 -14.97 2.90 -17.85
N ASP A 6 -14.60 2.56 -16.64
CA ASP A 6 -15.14 3.14 -15.39
C ASP A 6 -14.99 4.65 -15.33
N ILE A 7 -13.85 5.16 -15.78
CA ILE A 7 -13.58 6.59 -15.81
C ILE A 7 -14.60 7.37 -16.68
N ALA A 8 -15.08 6.77 -17.77
CA ALA A 8 -16.10 7.39 -18.61
C ALA A 8 -17.45 7.39 -17.90
N PHE A 9 -17.80 6.31 -17.19
CA PHE A 9 -19.03 6.24 -16.40
C PHE A 9 -19.09 7.31 -15.31
N TYR A 10 -18.00 7.45 -14.52
CA TYR A 10 -17.92 8.48 -13.48
C TYR A 10 -17.84 9.89 -14.07
N GLY A 11 -17.14 10.06 -15.21
CA GLY A 11 -17.10 11.33 -15.92
C GLY A 11 -18.49 11.80 -16.33
N GLY A 12 -19.33 10.89 -16.83
CA GLY A 12 -20.73 11.17 -17.15
C GLY A 12 -21.60 11.47 -15.92
N LEU A 13 -21.41 10.73 -14.83
CA LEU A 13 -22.09 11.02 -13.56
C LEU A 13 -21.71 12.39 -13.00
N ILE A 14 -20.44 12.76 -13.04
CA ILE A 14 -19.98 14.11 -12.64
C ILE A 14 -20.66 15.17 -13.51
N LYS A 15 -20.67 15.00 -14.83
CA LYS A 15 -21.38 15.92 -15.73
C LYS A 15 -22.86 16.01 -15.37
N TYR A 16 -23.53 14.87 -15.16
CA TYR A 16 -24.95 14.84 -14.79
C TYR A 16 -25.23 15.63 -13.50
N ILE A 17 -24.38 15.45 -12.48
CA ILE A 17 -24.49 16.21 -11.22
C ILE A 17 -24.28 17.72 -11.45
N LEU A 18 -23.29 18.09 -12.24
CA LEU A 18 -22.94 19.49 -12.49
C LEU A 18 -23.99 20.21 -13.33
N ASP A 19 -24.50 19.58 -14.40
CA ASP A 19 -25.47 20.18 -15.31
C ASP A 19 -26.85 20.35 -14.67
N ASN A 20 -27.23 19.43 -13.80
CA ASN A 20 -28.51 19.48 -13.09
C ASN A 20 -28.41 20.15 -11.70
N GLU A 21 -27.24 20.72 -11.37
CA GLU A 21 -26.96 21.40 -10.10
C GLU A 21 -27.29 20.57 -8.84
N LEU A 22 -27.09 19.25 -8.94
CA LEU A 22 -27.41 18.29 -7.86
C LEU A 22 -26.31 18.22 -6.79
N TYR A 23 -25.28 19.07 -6.86
CA TYR A 23 -24.24 19.14 -5.88
C TYR A 23 -24.67 19.84 -4.59
N GLN A 24 -24.08 19.48 -3.47
CA GLN A 24 -24.31 20.12 -2.17
C GLN A 24 -23.57 21.46 -2.10
N ARG A 25 -24.26 22.54 -2.39
CA ARG A 25 -23.68 23.87 -2.54
C ARG A 25 -22.86 24.31 -1.33
N GLU A 26 -23.41 24.24 -0.12
CA GLU A 26 -22.72 24.65 1.09
C GLU A 26 -21.49 23.76 1.36
N TYR A 27 -21.63 22.44 1.14
CA TYR A 27 -20.53 21.53 1.32
C TYR A 27 -19.35 21.85 0.39
N ILE A 28 -19.60 22.01 -0.90
CA ILE A 28 -18.53 22.26 -1.88
C ILE A 28 -17.84 23.61 -1.67
N ILE A 29 -18.58 24.62 -1.19
CA ILE A 29 -18.01 25.93 -0.86
C ILE A 29 -17.07 25.80 0.35
N HIS A 30 -17.51 25.16 1.43
CA HIS A 30 -16.79 25.21 2.70
C HIS A 30 -15.75 24.09 2.87
N TYR A 31 -15.94 22.94 2.24
CA TYR A 31 -15.09 21.74 2.45
C TYR A 31 -14.31 21.31 1.21
N THR A 32 -14.41 22.04 0.10
CA THR A 32 -13.65 21.79 -1.11
C THR A 32 -13.03 23.06 -1.69
N ASN A 33 -12.26 22.91 -2.75
CA ASN A 33 -11.72 24.05 -3.50
C ASN A 33 -12.66 24.54 -4.63
N ALA A 34 -13.91 24.12 -4.66
CA ALA A 34 -14.84 24.46 -5.75
C ALA A 34 -14.99 25.96 -5.99
N ALA A 35 -15.02 26.76 -4.91
CA ALA A 35 -15.13 28.21 -4.94
C ALA A 35 -13.80 28.95 -5.18
N CYS A 36 -12.66 28.26 -5.17
CA CYS A 36 -11.36 28.90 -5.37
C CYS A 36 -11.19 29.31 -6.83
N LEU A 37 -10.58 30.49 -7.05
CA LEU A 37 -10.26 30.99 -8.37
C LEU A 37 -8.90 30.50 -8.84
N ILE A 38 -8.81 30.08 -10.09
CA ILE A 38 -7.56 29.71 -10.74
C ILE A 38 -7.03 30.83 -11.59
N LYS A 39 -5.73 30.84 -11.85
CA LYS A 39 -5.07 31.84 -12.69
C LYS A 39 -5.77 32.02 -14.04
N PRO A 40 -5.95 33.24 -14.52
CA PRO A 40 -6.39 33.50 -15.89
C PRO A 40 -5.47 32.82 -16.91
N GLY A 41 -6.06 32.27 -17.98
CA GLY A 41 -5.32 31.57 -19.03
C GLY A 41 -5.09 30.08 -18.81
N TYR A 42 -5.37 29.54 -17.64
CA TYR A 42 -5.39 28.09 -17.44
C TYR A 42 -6.67 27.48 -18.01
N GLY A 43 -6.52 26.46 -18.81
CA GLY A 43 -7.67 25.81 -19.43
C GLY A 43 -7.34 24.43 -20.00
N PHE A 44 -8.39 23.77 -20.47
CA PHE A 44 -8.32 22.52 -21.19
C PHE A 44 -8.47 22.77 -22.70
N ASP A 45 -7.54 22.28 -23.49
CA ASP A 45 -7.64 22.30 -24.96
C ASP A 45 -8.31 21.01 -25.46
N PRO A 46 -9.54 21.09 -25.98
CA PRO A 46 -10.26 19.91 -26.46
C PRO A 46 -9.65 19.30 -27.73
N LYS A 47 -8.79 20.02 -28.45
CA LYS A 47 -8.15 19.52 -29.67
C LYS A 47 -6.98 18.59 -29.34
N THR A 48 -6.18 18.95 -28.36
CA THR A 48 -5.02 18.16 -27.93
C THR A 48 -5.36 17.20 -26.80
N GLY A 49 -6.48 17.43 -26.09
CA GLY A 49 -6.86 16.66 -24.91
C GLY A 49 -6.01 16.96 -23.68
N THR A 50 -5.27 18.08 -23.68
CA THR A 50 -4.32 18.43 -22.61
C THR A 50 -4.72 19.74 -21.92
N PHE A 51 -4.22 19.95 -20.70
CA PHE A 51 -4.33 21.22 -19.99
C PHE A 51 -3.15 22.14 -20.31
N SER A 52 -3.30 23.42 -19.98
CA SER A 52 -2.21 24.40 -20.01
C SER A 52 -0.98 23.88 -19.26
N GLY A 53 0.21 24.15 -19.81
CA GLY A 53 1.48 23.68 -19.25
C GLY A 53 1.94 22.31 -19.75
N TRP A 54 1.20 21.67 -20.66
CA TRP A 54 1.69 20.47 -21.30
C TRP A 54 2.85 20.76 -22.25
N ASN A 55 3.96 20.06 -22.06
CA ASN A 55 5.11 20.11 -22.97
C ASN A 55 5.17 18.77 -23.74
N PRO A 56 4.92 18.79 -25.06
CA PRO A 56 4.87 17.58 -25.87
C PRO A 56 6.26 16.93 -26.08
N GLU A 57 7.35 17.69 -25.99
CA GLU A 57 8.70 17.17 -26.17
C GLU A 57 9.17 16.35 -24.96
N THR A 58 8.91 16.85 -23.76
CA THR A 58 9.28 16.17 -22.52
C THR A 58 8.19 15.21 -22.00
N GLN A 59 6.99 15.27 -22.60
CA GLN A 59 5.77 14.55 -22.15
C GLN A 59 5.46 14.79 -20.66
N LYS A 60 5.68 16.01 -20.19
CA LYS A 60 5.44 16.41 -18.80
C LYS A 60 4.62 17.70 -18.74
N TYR A 61 3.94 17.84 -17.62
CA TYR A 61 3.29 19.11 -17.27
C TYR A 61 4.27 20.02 -16.53
N ASP A 62 4.26 21.29 -16.88
CA ASP A 62 4.76 22.35 -16.01
C ASP A 62 3.75 22.59 -14.90
N ASN A 63 4.09 22.19 -13.68
CA ASN A 63 3.22 22.31 -12.52
C ASN A 63 3.02 23.78 -12.08
N GLU A 64 3.84 24.71 -12.57
CA GLU A 64 3.68 26.14 -12.32
C GLU A 64 2.66 26.80 -13.29
N ALA A 65 2.34 26.12 -14.39
CA ALA A 65 1.37 26.63 -15.39
C ALA A 65 -0.05 26.72 -14.82
N TRP A 66 -0.41 25.80 -13.93
CA TRP A 66 -1.66 25.90 -13.19
C TRP A 66 -1.40 26.45 -11.79
N GLY A 67 -2.36 27.13 -11.24
CA GLY A 67 -2.28 27.61 -9.86
C GLY A 67 -3.51 28.44 -9.54
N TYR A 68 -3.70 28.63 -8.24
CA TYR A 68 -4.76 29.49 -7.77
C TYR A 68 -4.41 30.97 -8.01
N ASP A 69 -5.43 31.79 -8.22
CA ASP A 69 -5.28 33.25 -8.25
C ASP A 69 -5.06 33.76 -6.84
N VAL A 70 -3.89 34.35 -6.61
CA VAL A 70 -3.46 34.84 -5.30
C VAL A 70 -2.70 36.13 -5.42
N ASP A 71 -2.85 37.00 -4.44
CA ASP A 71 -2.15 38.29 -4.39
C ASP A 71 -0.70 38.18 -3.91
N HIS A 72 -0.32 37.05 -3.32
CA HIS A 72 1.00 36.83 -2.75
C HIS A 72 1.70 35.60 -3.35
N LYS A 73 3.04 35.67 -3.46
CA LYS A 73 3.85 34.56 -3.94
C LYS A 73 3.88 33.35 -2.99
N GLU A 74 3.52 33.53 -1.74
CA GLU A 74 3.55 32.51 -0.70
C GLU A 74 2.15 31.99 -0.36
N ILE A 75 1.58 31.20 -1.27
CA ILE A 75 0.31 30.48 -1.03
C ILE A 75 0.49 29.17 -0.26
N TRP A 76 1.70 28.82 0.07
CA TRP A 76 1.99 27.52 0.64
C TRP A 76 2.38 27.66 2.10
N ASP A 77 1.69 26.96 2.99
CA ASP A 77 2.12 26.84 4.37
C ASP A 77 3.47 26.14 4.42
N THR A 78 4.53 26.92 4.61
CA THR A 78 5.90 26.43 4.77
C THR A 78 6.32 26.39 6.22
N SER A 79 5.43 26.73 7.17
CA SER A 79 5.73 26.72 8.59
C SER A 79 6.02 25.30 9.08
N GLU A 80 6.96 25.14 9.99
CA GLU A 80 7.21 23.85 10.65
C GLU A 80 6.08 23.47 11.62
N THR A 81 5.22 24.41 11.94
CA THR A 81 4.10 24.28 12.89
C THR A 81 2.73 24.23 12.25
N GLY A 82 2.64 24.27 10.91
CA GLY A 82 1.38 24.19 10.18
C GLY A 82 0.64 22.87 10.37
N PRO A 83 -0.65 22.81 10.02
CA PRO A 83 -1.52 21.64 10.29
C PRO A 83 -1.04 20.34 9.62
N TYR A 84 -0.11 20.42 8.67
CA TYR A 84 0.48 19.26 7.99
C TYR A 84 1.99 19.11 8.26
N SER A 85 2.53 19.75 9.29
CA SER A 85 3.94 19.63 9.68
C SER A 85 4.38 18.19 9.94
N TRP A 86 3.47 17.34 10.43
CA TRP A 86 3.67 15.92 10.67
C TRP A 86 3.88 15.07 9.40
N VAL A 87 3.54 15.60 8.22
CA VAL A 87 3.74 14.91 6.92
C VAL A 87 5.15 15.14 6.35
N LYS A 88 5.92 16.06 6.93
CA LYS A 88 7.24 16.44 6.41
C LYS A 88 8.30 15.44 6.86
N LYS A 89 8.89 14.70 5.91
CA LYS A 89 10.16 14.02 6.13
C LYS A 89 11.30 15.04 6.14
N PRO A 90 12.31 14.89 7.01
CA PRO A 90 13.53 15.67 6.92
C PRO A 90 14.15 15.56 5.52
N GLY A 91 14.51 16.69 4.95
CA GLY A 91 15.16 16.73 3.62
C GLY A 91 14.26 16.51 2.40
N THR A 92 12.94 16.29 2.57
CA THR A 92 12.01 16.34 1.43
C THR A 92 11.70 17.79 1.04
N PRO A 93 11.49 18.08 -0.26
CA PRO A 93 10.93 19.36 -0.66
C PRO A 93 9.64 19.60 0.13
N LYS A 94 9.49 20.79 0.69
CA LYS A 94 8.32 21.17 1.48
C LYS A 94 7.06 20.84 0.69
N PHE A 95 6.20 19.97 1.23
CA PHE A 95 4.90 19.69 0.59
C PHE A 95 4.12 21.00 0.64
N LYS A 96 3.90 21.60 -0.52
CA LYS A 96 3.20 22.86 -0.63
C LYS A 96 1.69 22.56 -0.60
N THR A 97 1.06 22.70 0.54
CA THR A 97 -0.41 22.72 0.64
C THR A 97 -0.88 24.18 0.58
N PRO A 98 -1.87 24.50 -0.27
CA PRO A 98 -2.38 25.84 -0.31
C PRO A 98 -3.06 26.19 1.02
N ASP A 99 -2.74 27.34 1.58
CA ASP A 99 -3.57 27.92 2.63
C ASP A 99 -4.86 28.42 1.99
N LEU A 100 -5.94 27.67 2.19
CA LEU A 100 -7.24 28.02 1.60
C LEU A 100 -7.76 29.39 2.05
N LYS A 101 -7.20 29.98 3.13
CA LYS A 101 -7.61 31.29 3.63
C LYS A 101 -7.06 32.45 2.80
N VAL A 102 -5.96 32.24 2.08
CA VAL A 102 -5.33 33.28 1.25
C VAL A 102 -5.70 33.17 -0.24
N LEU A 103 -6.46 32.15 -0.63
CA LEU A 103 -6.91 31.98 -2.00
C LEU A 103 -8.08 32.92 -2.29
N LYS A 104 -8.04 33.56 -3.46
CA LYS A 104 -9.23 34.24 -3.96
C LYS A 104 -10.36 33.24 -4.19
N ARG A 105 -11.56 33.61 -3.76
CA ARG A 105 -12.74 32.74 -3.80
C ARG A 105 -13.93 33.49 -4.32
N ASP A 106 -14.78 32.80 -5.04
CA ASP A 106 -16.12 33.26 -5.36
C ASP A 106 -17.16 32.28 -4.82
N GLU A 107 -17.73 32.58 -3.67
CA GLU A 107 -18.74 31.72 -3.02
C GLU A 107 -20.09 31.77 -3.74
N THR A 108 -20.27 32.70 -4.71
CA THR A 108 -21.42 32.69 -5.59
C THR A 108 -21.34 31.57 -6.62
N LEU A 109 -20.12 31.05 -6.89
CA LEU A 109 -19.81 30.05 -7.91
C LEU A 109 -20.13 30.48 -9.34
N GLN A 110 -20.14 31.81 -9.60
CA GLN A 110 -20.47 32.36 -10.91
C GLN A 110 -19.23 32.72 -11.74
N ASP A 111 -18.10 32.99 -11.08
CA ASP A 111 -16.87 33.34 -11.79
C ASP A 111 -16.42 32.20 -12.71
N PRO A 112 -16.15 32.45 -14.00
CA PRO A 112 -15.69 31.41 -14.92
C PRO A 112 -14.34 30.76 -14.54
N HIS A 113 -13.56 31.42 -13.68
CA HIS A 113 -12.29 30.89 -13.18
C HIS A 113 -12.45 30.07 -11.90
N CYS A 114 -13.64 29.96 -11.31
CA CYS A 114 -13.91 29.00 -10.23
C CYS A 114 -13.56 27.59 -10.66
N VAL A 115 -12.95 26.82 -9.77
CA VAL A 115 -12.68 25.41 -10.00
C VAL A 115 -13.94 24.66 -10.46
N LEU A 116 -15.11 24.91 -9.86
CA LEU A 116 -16.37 24.32 -10.28
C LEU A 116 -16.69 24.57 -11.74
N ASN A 117 -16.53 25.81 -12.22
CA ASN A 117 -16.83 26.18 -13.60
C ASN A 117 -15.78 25.64 -14.58
N VAL A 118 -14.53 25.50 -14.16
CA VAL A 118 -13.50 24.79 -14.93
C VAL A 118 -13.88 23.32 -15.07
N MET A 119 -14.35 22.67 -13.99
CA MET A 119 -14.86 21.31 -14.03
C MET A 119 -16.05 21.16 -14.96
N LYS A 120 -17.05 22.07 -14.91
CA LYS A 120 -18.21 22.07 -15.85
C LYS A 120 -17.73 22.03 -17.30
N ARG A 121 -16.78 22.90 -17.67
CA ARG A 121 -16.20 22.93 -19.04
C ARG A 121 -15.44 21.64 -19.38
N HIS A 122 -14.66 21.11 -18.43
CA HIS A 122 -13.90 19.88 -18.65
C HIS A 122 -14.80 18.66 -18.84
N TYR A 123 -15.83 18.50 -18.01
CA TYR A 123 -16.71 17.36 -18.05
C TYR A 123 -17.81 17.45 -19.12
N ALA A 124 -17.99 18.60 -19.78
CA ALA A 124 -18.97 18.78 -20.84
C ALA A 124 -18.92 17.72 -21.96
N ARG A 125 -17.74 17.18 -22.23
CA ARG A 125 -17.50 16.14 -23.24
C ARG A 125 -18.08 14.75 -22.90
N TYR A 126 -18.38 14.47 -21.62
CA TYR A 126 -18.90 13.18 -21.17
C TYR A 126 -20.41 13.10 -21.33
N THR A 127 -20.90 13.25 -22.58
CA THR A 127 -22.35 13.18 -22.85
C THR A 127 -22.88 11.77 -22.58
N PRO A 128 -24.17 11.61 -22.23
CA PRO A 128 -24.76 10.28 -22.02
C PRO A 128 -24.55 9.33 -23.20
N GLU A 129 -24.68 9.84 -24.44
CA GLU A 129 -24.49 9.05 -25.67
C GLU A 129 -23.04 8.57 -25.79
N MET A 130 -22.07 9.44 -25.53
CA MET A 130 -20.65 9.08 -25.56
C MET A 130 -20.36 8.03 -24.50
N VAL A 131 -20.84 8.22 -23.27
CA VAL A 131 -20.60 7.29 -22.16
C VAL A 131 -21.26 5.94 -22.43
N SER A 132 -22.52 5.91 -22.87
CA SER A 132 -23.22 4.67 -23.27
C SER A 132 -22.44 3.93 -24.35
N LYS A 133 -21.98 4.61 -25.40
CA LYS A 133 -21.18 4.02 -26.48
C LYS A 133 -19.86 3.42 -25.95
N VAL A 134 -19.15 4.13 -25.09
CA VAL A 134 -17.86 3.71 -24.53
C VAL A 134 -18.03 2.55 -23.57
N THR A 135 -18.96 2.65 -22.64
CA THR A 135 -19.19 1.66 -21.57
C THR A 135 -19.95 0.43 -22.04
N GLY A 136 -20.70 0.57 -23.13
CA GLY A 136 -21.64 -0.47 -23.61
C GLY A 136 -22.88 -0.61 -22.75
N MET A 137 -23.15 0.34 -21.86
CA MET A 137 -24.38 0.35 -21.05
C MET A 137 -25.56 0.85 -21.88
N ASP A 138 -26.72 0.28 -21.60
CA ASP A 138 -27.98 0.88 -22.04
C ASP A 138 -28.13 2.27 -21.41
N MET A 139 -28.54 3.24 -22.24
CA MET A 139 -28.57 4.65 -21.83
C MET A 139 -29.64 4.94 -20.78
N GLU A 140 -30.82 4.30 -20.87
CA GLU A 140 -31.91 4.50 -19.90
C GLU A 140 -31.52 3.95 -18.54
N VAL A 141 -30.93 2.76 -18.52
CA VAL A 141 -30.42 2.14 -17.29
C VAL A 141 -29.32 2.98 -16.67
N MET A 142 -28.40 3.47 -17.49
CA MET A 142 -27.29 4.31 -17.01
C MET A 142 -27.80 5.62 -16.39
N LEU A 143 -28.70 6.32 -17.06
CA LEU A 143 -29.30 7.56 -16.56
C LEU A 143 -30.08 7.32 -15.27
N LYS A 144 -30.79 6.20 -15.18
CA LYS A 144 -31.50 5.83 -13.95
C LYS A 144 -30.57 5.59 -12.77
N ILE A 145 -29.41 4.96 -13.01
CA ILE A 145 -28.38 4.79 -11.97
C ILE A 145 -27.84 6.15 -11.51
N TRP A 146 -27.53 7.05 -12.46
CA TRP A 146 -27.03 8.38 -12.13
C TRP A 146 -28.05 9.21 -11.34
N GLU A 147 -29.33 9.17 -11.74
CA GLU A 147 -30.45 9.84 -11.02
C GLU A 147 -30.54 9.33 -9.58
N VAL A 148 -30.59 8.01 -9.39
CA VAL A 148 -30.74 7.40 -8.06
C VAL A 148 -29.53 7.73 -7.18
N TYR A 149 -28.33 7.67 -7.73
CA TYR A 149 -27.13 7.95 -6.96
C TYR A 149 -26.97 9.45 -6.64
N ALA A 150 -27.19 10.31 -7.61
CA ALA A 150 -27.11 11.77 -7.43
C ALA A 150 -28.14 12.32 -6.41
N ALA A 151 -29.25 11.59 -6.20
CA ALA A 151 -30.22 11.92 -5.17
C ALA A 151 -29.73 11.68 -3.73
N SER A 152 -28.56 11.05 -3.55
CA SER A 152 -28.00 10.75 -2.22
C SER A 152 -27.36 11.96 -1.52
N GLY A 153 -27.09 13.02 -2.20
CA GLY A 153 -26.36 14.17 -1.67
C GLY A 153 -27.14 15.04 -0.69
N ARG A 154 -27.75 14.50 0.33
CA ARG A 154 -28.51 15.23 1.36
C ARG A 154 -28.16 14.74 2.76
N PRO A 155 -28.26 15.60 3.79
CA PRO A 155 -27.94 15.23 5.16
C PRO A 155 -28.71 14.00 5.68
N ASP A 156 -29.93 13.80 5.19
CA ASP A 156 -30.83 12.69 5.53
C ASP A 156 -30.69 11.49 4.58
N ARG A 157 -29.87 11.60 3.54
CA ARG A 157 -29.74 10.60 2.49
C ARG A 157 -28.31 10.51 1.95
N ALA A 158 -27.43 9.90 2.73
CA ALA A 158 -26.04 9.70 2.35
C ALA A 158 -25.88 8.52 1.37
N GLY A 159 -24.89 8.62 0.49
CA GLY A 159 -24.49 7.58 -0.45
C GLY A 159 -23.05 7.13 -0.22
N ALA A 160 -22.80 5.82 -0.19
CA ALA A 160 -21.46 5.24 -0.13
C ALA A 160 -21.06 4.65 -1.48
N LEU A 161 -19.80 4.84 -1.87
CA LEU A 161 -19.17 4.11 -2.97
C LEU A 161 -18.23 3.04 -2.38
N LEU A 162 -18.43 1.82 -2.78
CA LEU A 162 -17.62 0.67 -2.40
C LEU A 162 -16.79 0.24 -3.60
N TYR A 163 -15.49 0.06 -3.42
CA TYR A 163 -14.62 -0.38 -4.50
C TYR A 163 -13.53 -1.33 -4.02
N ALA A 164 -12.97 -2.07 -4.97
CA ALA A 164 -11.81 -2.93 -4.75
C ALA A 164 -10.95 -2.95 -6.02
N LEU A 165 -10.31 -4.06 -6.29
CA LEU A 165 -9.33 -4.25 -7.37
C LEU A 165 -9.91 -4.01 -8.77
N GLY A 166 -11.22 -4.22 -8.98
CA GLY A 166 -11.90 -3.93 -10.24
C GLY A 166 -11.82 -2.46 -10.66
N GLN A 167 -11.64 -1.53 -9.72
CA GLN A 167 -11.44 -0.10 -10.00
C GLN A 167 -9.97 0.29 -10.07
N THR A 168 -9.09 -0.40 -9.35
CA THR A 168 -7.70 0.01 -9.17
C THR A 168 -6.71 -0.71 -10.07
N GLN A 169 -6.99 -1.94 -10.51
CA GLN A 169 -6.09 -2.71 -11.37
C GLN A 169 -6.25 -2.39 -12.86
N HIS A 170 -6.22 -1.10 -13.18
CA HIS A 170 -6.21 -0.55 -14.53
C HIS A 170 -5.07 0.43 -14.71
N THR A 171 -4.66 0.70 -15.96
CA THR A 171 -3.63 1.70 -16.28
C THR A 171 -3.94 3.07 -15.65
N TYR A 172 -5.22 3.42 -15.54
CA TYR A 172 -5.72 4.66 -14.93
C TYR A 172 -6.54 4.42 -13.66
N GLY A 173 -6.21 3.38 -12.89
CA GLY A 173 -6.91 3.07 -11.65
C GLY A 173 -6.92 4.21 -10.64
N CYS A 174 -5.81 4.99 -10.56
CA CYS A 174 -5.77 6.20 -9.73
C CYS A 174 -6.80 7.25 -10.16
N GLN A 175 -7.01 7.41 -11.46
CA GLN A 175 -8.01 8.36 -11.99
C GLN A 175 -9.43 7.88 -11.73
N ASN A 176 -9.69 6.57 -11.79
CA ASN A 176 -10.98 6.00 -11.38
C ASN A 176 -11.30 6.37 -9.92
N CYS A 177 -10.34 6.15 -9.00
CA CYS A 177 -10.52 6.50 -7.59
C CYS A 177 -10.74 8.01 -7.40
N ARG A 178 -9.99 8.86 -8.12
CA ARG A 178 -10.18 10.32 -8.08
C ARG A 178 -11.57 10.72 -8.57
N ALA A 179 -12.07 10.12 -9.65
CA ALA A 179 -13.42 10.42 -10.16
C ALA A 179 -14.51 10.03 -9.15
N MET A 180 -14.36 8.88 -8.49
CA MET A 180 -15.24 8.49 -7.38
C MET A 180 -15.19 9.48 -6.21
N CYS A 181 -13.99 9.94 -5.83
CA CYS A 181 -13.83 10.99 -4.81
C CYS A 181 -14.54 12.29 -5.22
N MET A 182 -14.42 12.70 -6.49
CA MET A 182 -15.10 13.91 -6.99
C MET A 182 -16.62 13.79 -6.90
N VAL A 183 -17.20 12.64 -7.25
CA VAL A 183 -18.63 12.38 -7.08
C VAL A 183 -19.04 12.55 -5.63
N GLN A 184 -18.32 11.92 -4.72
CA GLN A 184 -18.61 11.96 -3.29
C GLN A 184 -18.47 13.37 -2.68
N LEU A 185 -17.46 14.12 -3.12
CA LEU A 185 -17.27 15.51 -2.68
C LEU A 185 -18.37 16.45 -3.25
N LEU A 186 -18.73 16.30 -4.52
CA LEU A 186 -19.84 17.08 -5.09
C LEU A 186 -21.16 16.84 -4.34
N LEU A 187 -21.44 15.60 -4.01
CA LEU A 187 -22.66 15.21 -3.30
C LEU A 187 -22.61 15.43 -1.79
N GLY A 188 -21.47 15.85 -1.21
CA GLY A 188 -21.33 16.04 0.23
C GLY A 188 -21.39 14.74 1.05
N ASN A 189 -21.09 13.59 0.45
CA ASN A 189 -21.18 12.29 1.08
C ASN A 189 -19.97 11.93 1.96
N ILE A 190 -18.91 12.74 1.98
CA ILE A 190 -17.73 12.48 2.81
C ILE A 190 -17.89 13.17 4.16
N GLY A 191 -17.67 12.42 5.24
CA GLY A 191 -17.78 12.92 6.62
C GLY A 191 -19.18 12.80 7.21
N VAL A 192 -20.10 12.12 6.54
CA VAL A 192 -21.46 11.84 7.05
C VAL A 192 -21.66 10.35 7.29
N SER A 193 -22.48 10.00 8.26
CA SER A 193 -22.80 8.60 8.58
C SER A 193 -23.48 7.92 7.39
N GLY A 194 -22.97 6.76 6.98
CA GLY A 194 -23.47 6.00 5.82
C GLY A 194 -22.94 6.49 4.47
N GLY A 195 -22.15 7.56 4.47
CA GLY A 195 -21.48 8.07 3.26
C GLY A 195 -20.04 7.58 3.11
N GLY A 196 -19.33 8.19 2.16
CA GLY A 196 -17.90 8.00 1.97
C GLY A 196 -17.52 7.12 0.81
N LEU A 197 -16.20 6.99 0.65
CA LEU A 197 -15.57 6.12 -0.34
C LEU A 197 -14.82 5.01 0.40
N ASN A 198 -15.23 3.76 0.21
CA ASN A 198 -14.77 2.64 1.02
C ASN A 198 -14.06 1.61 0.15
N ALA A 199 -12.76 1.45 0.39
CA ALA A 199 -11.98 0.39 -0.22
C ALA A 199 -12.30 -0.94 0.49
N LEU A 200 -12.96 -1.86 -0.20
CA LEU A 200 -13.18 -3.21 0.30
C LEU A 200 -11.90 -4.02 0.10
N ARG A 201 -11.31 -4.46 1.19
CA ARG A 201 -10.10 -5.27 1.12
C ARG A 201 -10.41 -6.64 0.52
N GLY A 202 -9.63 -7.07 -0.49
CA GLY A 202 -9.80 -8.37 -1.14
C GLY A 202 -9.45 -9.53 -0.22
N GLU A 203 -8.44 -9.34 0.62
CA GLU A 203 -7.95 -10.34 1.56
C GLU A 203 -8.29 -9.94 2.99
N PRO A 204 -8.78 -10.88 3.82
CA PRO A 204 -9.22 -10.57 5.18
C PRO A 204 -8.12 -9.98 6.07
N ASN A 205 -6.86 -10.39 5.85
CA ASN A 205 -5.70 -9.98 6.66
C ASN A 205 -4.74 -9.06 5.91
N VAL A 206 -5.14 -8.41 4.82
CA VAL A 206 -4.23 -7.55 4.05
C VAL A 206 -3.65 -6.41 4.89
N GLN A 207 -4.42 -5.87 5.82
CA GLN A 207 -3.95 -4.81 6.71
C GLN A 207 -2.95 -5.33 7.73
N GLY A 208 -3.19 -6.48 8.35
CA GLY A 208 -2.25 -7.12 9.25
C GLY A 208 -0.95 -7.52 8.56
N SER A 209 -1.03 -8.11 7.37
CA SER A 209 0.14 -8.45 6.57
C SER A 209 0.97 -7.22 6.22
N THR A 210 0.32 -6.08 5.95
CA THR A 210 1.00 -4.81 5.68
C THR A 210 1.68 -4.26 6.93
N ASP A 211 1.01 -4.30 8.09
CA ASP A 211 1.55 -3.80 9.35
C ASP A 211 2.84 -4.54 9.77
N ILE A 212 2.94 -5.83 9.48
CA ILE A 212 4.13 -6.64 9.78
C ILE A 212 5.11 -6.79 8.61
N ALA A 213 4.92 -6.02 7.54
CA ALA A 213 5.76 -6.00 6.34
C ALA A 213 5.72 -7.27 5.46
N ALA A 214 4.76 -8.15 5.64
CA ALA A 214 4.63 -9.34 4.80
C ALA A 214 4.08 -9.03 3.39
N ASN A 215 3.54 -7.84 3.16
CA ASN A 215 2.89 -7.44 1.91
C ASN A 215 3.29 -6.03 1.41
N THR A 216 4.40 -5.48 1.88
CA THR A 216 4.91 -4.18 1.44
C THR A 216 6.43 -4.20 1.30
N PRO A 217 7.02 -3.25 0.55
CA PRO A 217 8.46 -3.05 0.51
C PRO A 217 9.02 -2.34 1.75
N ASP A 218 8.23 -2.18 2.80
CA ASP A 218 8.65 -1.56 4.06
C ASP A 218 9.01 -2.62 5.12
N MET A 219 9.74 -2.21 6.16
CA MET A 219 9.90 -3.02 7.37
C MET A 219 8.63 -2.95 8.24
N ALA A 220 8.55 -3.81 9.24
CA ALA A 220 7.44 -3.82 10.19
C ALA A 220 7.12 -2.40 10.71
N GLY A 221 5.83 -2.08 10.82
CA GLY A 221 5.35 -0.77 11.25
C GLY A 221 5.56 0.36 10.24
N TYR A 222 5.62 0.02 8.96
CA TYR A 222 5.81 1.01 7.87
C TYR A 222 7.12 1.78 7.97
N LEU A 223 8.16 1.16 8.49
CA LEU A 223 9.50 1.71 8.48
C LEU A 223 10.12 1.47 7.10
N ALA A 224 10.67 2.53 6.50
CA ALA A 224 11.32 2.40 5.20
C ALA A 224 12.53 1.46 5.26
N TRP A 225 12.71 0.60 4.25
CA TRP A 225 13.94 -0.17 4.14
C TRP A 225 15.15 0.76 4.03
N PRO A 226 16.26 0.45 4.74
CA PRO A 226 17.48 1.22 4.61
C PRO A 226 18.03 1.13 3.19
N HIS A 227 18.53 2.24 2.67
CA HIS A 227 19.14 2.34 1.37
C HIS A 227 20.65 2.58 1.52
N GLY A 228 21.50 1.75 0.92
CA GLY A 228 22.94 1.79 1.10
C GLY A 228 23.61 3.13 0.78
N LYS A 229 23.01 3.95 -0.09
CA LYS A 229 23.53 5.28 -0.43
C LYS A 229 23.06 6.37 0.54
N THR A 230 21.81 6.31 0.97
CA THR A 230 21.19 7.40 1.75
C THR A 230 21.09 7.11 3.25
N HIS A 231 21.15 5.84 3.62
CA HIS A 231 21.04 5.37 5.01
C HIS A 231 22.20 4.41 5.35
N PRO A 232 23.48 4.82 5.13
CA PRO A 232 24.60 3.94 5.42
C PRO A 232 24.73 3.60 6.90
N THR A 233 24.41 4.53 7.80
CA THR A 233 24.42 4.36 9.26
C THR A 233 23.04 4.50 9.88
N LEU A 234 22.89 4.04 11.13
CA LEU A 234 21.67 4.27 11.92
C LEU A 234 21.37 5.75 12.07
N ALA A 235 22.39 6.57 12.34
CA ALA A 235 22.24 8.02 12.46
C ALA A 235 21.72 8.67 11.16
N ASP A 236 22.24 8.25 10.02
CA ASP A 236 21.76 8.71 8.70
C ASP A 236 20.29 8.34 8.48
N TYR A 237 19.92 7.11 8.80
CA TYR A 237 18.53 6.66 8.70
C TYR A 237 17.61 7.53 9.57
N LEU A 238 17.93 7.66 10.85
CA LEU A 238 17.11 8.40 11.79
C LEU A 238 16.98 9.88 11.41
N SER A 239 18.07 10.50 10.94
CA SER A 239 18.03 11.91 10.52
C SER A 239 17.12 12.17 9.32
N LYS A 240 16.99 11.21 8.42
CA LYS A 240 16.22 11.34 7.16
C LYS A 240 14.80 10.82 7.25
N GLU A 241 14.56 9.82 8.11
CA GLU A 241 13.29 9.13 8.19
C GLU A 241 12.42 9.56 9.38
N THR A 242 12.97 10.29 10.35
CA THR A 242 12.19 10.77 11.51
C THR A 242 11.40 12.01 11.13
N TYR A 243 10.12 12.00 11.38
CA TYR A 243 9.25 13.16 11.13
C TYR A 243 9.29 14.12 12.32
N ALA A 244 9.03 15.40 12.06
CA ALA A 244 9.02 16.42 13.11
C ALA A 244 7.89 16.22 14.15
N ALA A 245 6.77 15.64 13.73
CA ALA A 245 5.61 15.39 14.59
C ALA A 245 4.79 14.20 14.11
N GLY A 246 3.78 13.80 14.88
CA GLY A 246 2.88 12.70 14.60
C GLY A 246 3.48 11.32 14.91
N TYR A 247 2.82 10.27 14.44
CA TYR A 247 3.21 8.89 14.71
C TYR A 247 4.67 8.60 14.37
N TYR A 248 5.13 9.05 13.22
CA TYR A 248 6.48 8.79 12.74
C TYR A 248 7.58 9.64 13.38
N SER A 249 7.26 10.59 14.28
CA SER A 249 8.27 11.20 15.14
C SER A 249 8.88 10.20 16.12
N ASN A 250 8.22 9.06 16.34
CA ASN A 250 8.70 7.96 17.19
C ASN A 250 9.57 6.93 16.44
N LYS A 251 9.92 7.15 15.16
CA LYS A 251 10.75 6.21 14.39
C LYS A 251 12.03 5.76 15.11
N PRO A 252 12.76 6.63 15.85
CA PRO A 252 13.91 6.18 16.61
C PRO A 252 13.58 5.06 17.59
N LYS A 253 12.48 5.18 18.33
CA LYS A 253 12.00 4.15 19.26
C LYS A 253 11.60 2.89 18.53
N PHE A 254 10.89 3.04 17.41
CA PHE A 254 10.38 1.93 16.62
C PHE A 254 11.51 1.12 16.01
N LEU A 255 12.49 1.80 15.38
CA LEU A 255 13.61 1.10 14.75
C LEU A 255 14.51 0.40 15.77
N VAL A 256 14.87 1.07 16.84
CA VAL A 256 15.72 0.47 17.89
C VAL A 256 15.02 -0.74 18.52
N SER A 257 13.73 -0.64 18.82
CA SER A 257 12.96 -1.77 19.36
C SER A 257 12.84 -2.93 18.37
N LEU A 258 12.69 -2.65 17.06
CA LEU A 258 12.70 -3.68 16.02
C LEU A 258 14.07 -4.38 15.91
N LEU A 259 15.17 -3.63 15.95
CA LEU A 259 16.52 -4.20 15.93
C LEU A 259 16.81 -5.04 17.18
N ARG A 260 16.32 -4.60 18.35
CA ARG A 260 16.38 -5.40 19.60
C ARG A 260 15.60 -6.70 19.48
N GLU A 261 14.46 -6.69 18.81
CA GLU A 261 13.72 -7.93 18.53
C GLU A 261 14.48 -8.85 17.57
N TRP A 262 14.95 -8.30 16.46
CA TRP A 262 15.57 -9.10 15.40
C TRP A 262 16.96 -9.63 15.74
N PHE A 263 17.71 -8.98 16.61
CA PHE A 263 19.08 -9.38 16.98
C PHE A 263 19.25 -9.72 18.47
N GLY A 264 18.20 -9.57 19.28
CA GLY A 264 18.20 -9.96 20.69
C GLY A 264 19.33 -9.32 21.48
N ALA A 265 20.06 -10.14 22.23
CA ALA A 265 21.20 -9.69 23.04
C ALA A 265 22.39 -9.16 22.20
N ASN A 266 22.48 -9.50 20.92
CA ASN A 266 23.53 -8.99 20.02
C ASN A 266 23.35 -7.51 19.69
N ALA A 267 22.12 -6.98 19.75
CA ALA A 267 21.83 -5.57 19.49
C ALA A 267 22.17 -4.70 20.70
N THR A 268 23.26 -3.95 20.64
CA THR A 268 23.75 -3.08 21.72
C THR A 268 23.92 -1.64 21.23
N VAL A 269 24.01 -0.68 22.15
CA VAL A 269 24.30 0.72 21.80
C VAL A 269 25.64 0.83 21.05
N ASP A 270 26.66 0.06 21.48
CA ASP A 270 28.01 0.14 20.92
C ASP A 270 28.11 -0.32 19.46
N ASN A 271 27.13 -1.06 18.96
CA ASN A 271 27.09 -1.54 17.58
C ASN A 271 25.87 -1.03 16.82
N ASP A 272 25.32 0.11 17.19
CA ASP A 272 24.13 0.70 16.59
C ASP A 272 22.98 -0.32 16.47
N TYR A 273 22.82 -1.16 17.49
CA TYR A 273 21.80 -2.24 17.54
C TYR A 273 21.86 -3.21 16.38
N CYS A 274 23.04 -3.50 15.87
CA CYS A 274 23.25 -4.34 14.67
C CYS A 274 22.66 -3.75 13.37
N TYR A 275 22.44 -2.44 13.29
CA TYR A 275 21.90 -1.80 12.10
C TYR A 275 22.69 -2.14 10.83
N ASP A 276 24.00 -2.29 10.93
CA ASP A 276 24.86 -2.61 9.79
C ASP A 276 24.62 -3.99 9.21
N LEU A 277 24.06 -4.91 10.00
CA LEU A 277 23.67 -6.24 9.56
C LEU A 277 22.36 -6.30 8.80
N LEU A 278 21.58 -5.21 8.79
CA LEU A 278 20.36 -5.15 7.97
C LEU A 278 20.71 -5.18 6.49
N PRO A 279 19.97 -5.94 5.67
CA PRO A 279 20.02 -5.79 4.22
C PRO A 279 19.69 -4.36 3.84
N LYS A 280 20.52 -3.75 2.99
CA LYS A 280 20.28 -2.39 2.50
C LYS A 280 20.04 -2.44 0.99
N CYS A 281 19.02 -1.71 0.50
CA CYS A 281 18.80 -1.55 -0.92
C CYS A 281 20.07 -0.98 -1.57
N SER A 282 20.60 -1.69 -2.55
CA SER A 282 21.82 -1.28 -3.25
C SER A 282 21.45 -0.69 -4.60
N PRO A 283 22.04 0.47 -5.01
CA PRO A 283 21.85 1.02 -6.35
C PRO A 283 22.25 0.06 -7.47
N LYS A 284 23.17 -0.88 -7.19
CA LYS A 284 23.61 -1.91 -8.16
C LYS A 284 22.63 -3.06 -8.29
N LEU A 285 21.86 -3.33 -7.24
CA LEU A 285 20.85 -4.40 -7.16
C LEU A 285 19.43 -3.83 -7.19
N ASP A 286 19.31 -2.50 -7.21
CA ASP A 286 18.02 -1.84 -7.33
C ASP A 286 17.51 -1.98 -8.76
N PHE A 287 16.48 -2.78 -8.92
CA PHE A 287 15.80 -2.96 -10.21
C PHE A 287 14.86 -1.80 -10.55
N GLY A 288 14.72 -0.83 -9.64
CA GLY A 288 13.90 0.39 -9.82
C GLY A 288 12.39 0.14 -9.74
N ASN A 289 11.93 -1.06 -9.94
CA ASN A 289 10.51 -1.42 -9.84
C ASN A 289 10.36 -2.87 -9.38
N TYR A 290 9.76 -3.04 -8.21
CA TYR A 290 9.53 -4.32 -7.54
C TYR A 290 8.08 -4.81 -7.63
N SER A 291 7.27 -4.24 -8.50
CA SER A 291 5.90 -4.72 -8.71
C SER A 291 5.89 -6.18 -9.16
N SER A 292 4.84 -6.91 -8.83
CA SER A 292 4.70 -8.33 -9.21
C SER A 292 4.85 -8.56 -10.71
N LEU A 293 4.38 -7.64 -11.56
CA LEU A 293 4.54 -7.73 -13.01
C LEU A 293 6.01 -7.61 -13.42
N MET A 294 6.76 -6.70 -12.80
CA MET A 294 8.20 -6.52 -13.09
C MET A 294 9.05 -7.67 -12.55
N THR A 295 8.62 -8.34 -11.49
CA THR A 295 9.28 -9.54 -10.98
C THR A 295 9.41 -10.62 -12.07
N PHE A 296 8.36 -10.87 -12.84
CA PHE A 296 8.41 -11.82 -13.96
C PHE A 296 9.30 -11.34 -15.10
N ASN A 297 9.39 -10.02 -15.36
CA ASN A 297 10.39 -9.49 -16.31
C ASN A 297 11.82 -9.76 -15.83
N HIS A 298 12.08 -9.56 -14.54
CA HIS A 298 13.41 -9.83 -13.96
C HIS A 298 13.76 -11.33 -13.97
N MET A 299 12.79 -12.23 -13.80
CA MET A 299 12.98 -13.68 -14.01
C MET A 299 13.30 -13.99 -15.46
N ARG A 300 12.55 -13.44 -16.41
CA ARG A 300 12.82 -13.61 -17.85
C ARG A 300 14.24 -13.17 -18.21
N ASP A 301 14.70 -12.07 -17.62
CA ASP A 301 16.00 -11.48 -17.89
C ASP A 301 17.14 -12.09 -17.04
N ASN A 302 16.89 -13.25 -16.41
CA ASN A 302 17.83 -14.00 -15.54
C ASN A 302 18.42 -13.19 -14.37
N ARG A 303 17.73 -12.13 -13.90
CA ARG A 303 18.12 -11.32 -12.75
C ARG A 303 17.66 -11.92 -11.42
N ILE A 304 16.62 -12.74 -11.45
CA ILE A 304 16.13 -13.55 -10.33
C ILE A 304 16.40 -14.99 -10.65
N LYS A 305 17.03 -15.70 -9.72
CA LYS A 305 17.46 -17.09 -9.87
C LYS A 305 16.59 -18.08 -9.10
N GLY A 306 16.11 -17.67 -7.95
CA GLY A 306 15.23 -18.47 -7.10
C GLY A 306 14.00 -17.71 -6.70
N TYR A 307 12.89 -18.41 -6.48
CA TYR A 307 11.63 -17.80 -6.13
C TYR A 307 10.87 -18.63 -5.11
N PHE A 308 10.46 -17.98 -4.02
CA PHE A 308 9.49 -18.53 -3.09
C PHE A 308 8.08 -18.03 -3.44
N CYS A 309 7.16 -18.93 -3.69
CA CYS A 309 5.76 -18.64 -3.97
C CYS A 309 4.90 -19.17 -2.82
N TRP A 310 4.36 -18.29 -2.02
CA TRP A 310 3.63 -18.61 -0.79
C TRP A 310 2.15 -18.30 -0.95
N GLY A 311 1.28 -19.32 -0.96
CA GLY A 311 -0.17 -19.16 -1.04
C GLY A 311 -0.65 -18.35 -2.24
N MET A 312 0.06 -18.43 -3.38
CA MET A 312 -0.20 -17.63 -4.56
C MET A 312 -0.06 -18.48 -5.83
N ASN A 313 -0.89 -18.24 -6.84
CA ASN A 313 -0.89 -19.00 -8.09
C ASN A 313 -0.57 -18.14 -9.33
N PRO A 314 0.65 -17.57 -9.44
CA PRO A 314 1.01 -16.66 -10.53
C PRO A 314 0.96 -17.30 -11.94
N ALA A 315 1.13 -18.59 -12.07
CA ALA A 315 1.00 -19.27 -13.36
C ALA A 315 -0.40 -19.16 -13.98
N SER A 316 -1.41 -18.84 -13.17
CA SER A 316 -2.81 -18.66 -13.59
C SER A 316 -3.33 -17.25 -13.30
N SER A 317 -3.04 -16.66 -12.13
CA SER A 317 -3.69 -15.46 -11.62
C SER A 317 -3.05 -14.14 -12.05
N THR A 318 -1.86 -14.13 -12.66
CA THR A 318 -1.23 -12.88 -13.11
C THR A 318 -1.90 -12.32 -14.35
N ALA A 319 -1.77 -11.00 -14.55
CA ALA A 319 -2.32 -10.30 -15.72
C ALA A 319 -1.82 -10.87 -17.07
N ASN A 320 -0.65 -11.49 -17.09
CA ASN A 320 -0.09 -12.19 -18.25
C ASN A 320 0.49 -13.54 -17.81
N ALA A 321 -0.39 -14.50 -17.55
CA ALA A 321 -0.03 -15.83 -17.05
C ALA A 321 0.94 -16.58 -17.98
N LYS A 322 0.79 -16.44 -19.31
CA LYS A 322 1.72 -17.02 -20.28
C LYS A 322 3.15 -16.46 -20.13
N HIS A 323 3.27 -15.17 -19.91
CA HIS A 323 4.57 -14.53 -19.65
C HIS A 323 5.16 -15.02 -18.32
N ALA A 324 4.34 -15.10 -17.26
CA ALA A 324 4.77 -15.57 -15.95
C ALA A 324 5.31 -17.01 -16.01
N ARG A 325 4.60 -17.94 -16.67
CA ARG A 325 5.06 -19.32 -16.86
C ARG A 325 6.40 -19.40 -17.58
N LYS A 326 6.57 -18.65 -18.68
CA LYS A 326 7.82 -18.60 -19.43
C LYS A 326 8.96 -17.97 -18.61
N ALA A 327 8.66 -16.98 -17.80
CA ALA A 327 9.65 -16.35 -16.94
C ALA A 327 10.10 -17.29 -15.80
N MET A 328 9.17 -18.01 -15.17
CA MET A 328 9.50 -19.01 -14.15
C MET A 328 10.34 -20.18 -14.69
N ALA A 329 10.23 -20.50 -15.97
CA ALA A 329 11.07 -21.54 -16.61
C ALA A 329 12.57 -21.18 -16.69
N ASN A 330 12.94 -19.92 -16.41
CA ASN A 330 14.32 -19.45 -16.39
C ASN A 330 14.94 -19.46 -14.98
N LEU A 331 14.17 -19.82 -13.95
CA LEU A 331 14.68 -19.92 -12.59
C LEU A 331 15.59 -21.15 -12.45
N ASP A 332 16.54 -21.09 -11.52
CA ASP A 332 17.28 -22.26 -11.10
C ASP A 332 16.40 -23.15 -10.20
N TRP A 333 15.61 -22.52 -9.33
CA TRP A 333 14.65 -23.22 -8.46
C TRP A 333 13.40 -22.39 -8.16
N LEU A 334 12.30 -23.10 -7.86
CA LEU A 334 11.02 -22.55 -7.44
C LEU A 334 10.49 -23.35 -6.25
N VAL A 335 10.26 -22.70 -5.13
CA VAL A 335 9.58 -23.29 -3.97
C VAL A 335 8.15 -22.80 -3.92
N VAL A 336 7.19 -23.69 -3.92
CA VAL A 336 5.75 -23.38 -3.81
C VAL A 336 5.22 -23.96 -2.51
N ALA A 337 4.82 -23.09 -1.59
CA ALA A 337 4.08 -23.49 -0.39
C ALA A 337 2.59 -23.19 -0.59
N ASP A 338 1.79 -24.22 -0.73
CA ASP A 338 0.36 -24.07 -1.04
C ASP A 338 -0.45 -25.25 -0.49
N TRP A 339 -1.75 -25.12 -0.48
CA TRP A 339 -2.68 -26.14 -0.01
C TRP A 339 -2.84 -27.29 -1.01
N PHE A 340 -2.75 -26.99 -2.30
CA PHE A 340 -2.95 -27.92 -3.38
C PHE A 340 -1.87 -27.75 -4.45
N LEU A 341 -1.70 -28.78 -5.28
CA LEU A 341 -0.89 -28.69 -6.49
C LEU A 341 -1.58 -27.77 -7.50
N THR A 342 -1.27 -26.49 -7.39
CA THR A 342 -1.78 -25.45 -8.28
C THR A 342 -1.01 -25.40 -9.60
N GLU A 343 -1.48 -24.59 -10.57
CA GLU A 343 -0.81 -24.41 -11.85
C GLU A 343 0.63 -23.87 -11.67
N THR A 344 0.91 -23.13 -10.60
CA THR A 344 2.27 -22.65 -10.33
C THR A 344 3.20 -23.78 -9.96
N SER A 345 2.74 -24.75 -9.15
CA SER A 345 3.55 -25.88 -8.75
C SER A 345 3.74 -26.91 -9.87
N THR A 346 2.98 -26.79 -10.95
CA THR A 346 3.00 -27.70 -12.11
C THR A 346 3.05 -26.95 -13.45
N PHE A 347 3.59 -25.74 -13.47
CA PHE A 347 3.48 -24.82 -14.60
C PHE A 347 4.05 -25.36 -15.92
N TRP A 348 4.98 -26.28 -15.87
CA TRP A 348 5.55 -26.95 -17.04
C TRP A 348 4.53 -27.83 -17.80
N ARG A 349 3.40 -28.19 -17.15
CA ARG A 349 2.31 -28.96 -17.76
C ARG A 349 1.32 -28.11 -18.55
N ALA A 350 1.48 -26.79 -18.53
CA ALA A 350 0.57 -25.90 -19.24
C ALA A 350 0.66 -26.11 -20.76
N PRO A 351 -0.47 -25.98 -21.52
CA PRO A 351 -0.50 -26.23 -22.97
C PRO A 351 0.47 -25.37 -23.79
N ASP A 352 0.91 -24.24 -23.27
CA ASP A 352 1.86 -23.33 -23.90
C ASP A 352 3.32 -23.53 -23.45
N MET A 353 3.58 -24.59 -22.69
CA MET A 353 4.90 -24.97 -22.20
C MET A 353 5.35 -26.30 -22.82
N LYS A 354 6.66 -26.46 -22.89
CA LYS A 354 7.31 -27.74 -23.25
C LYS A 354 8.16 -28.15 -22.06
N PRO A 355 7.82 -29.27 -21.39
CA PRO A 355 8.54 -29.70 -20.18
C PRO A 355 10.04 -29.84 -20.38
N GLU A 356 10.48 -30.27 -21.56
CA GLU A 356 11.88 -30.43 -21.95
C GLU A 356 12.67 -29.11 -22.00
N ASP A 357 11.98 -27.97 -22.15
CA ASP A 357 12.59 -26.63 -22.16
C ASP A 357 12.70 -26.02 -20.76
N VAL A 358 12.07 -26.63 -19.75
CA VAL A 358 12.01 -26.09 -18.37
C VAL A 358 13.19 -26.65 -17.55
N LYS A 359 14.07 -25.75 -17.11
CA LYS A 359 15.24 -26.10 -16.28
C LYS A 359 14.99 -25.93 -14.78
N THR A 360 13.94 -25.24 -14.41
CA THR A 360 13.61 -24.91 -13.02
C THR A 360 13.31 -26.16 -12.21
N GLU A 361 14.04 -26.36 -11.13
CA GLU A 361 13.71 -27.37 -10.14
C GLU A 361 12.58 -26.84 -9.24
N VAL A 362 11.50 -27.63 -9.10
CA VAL A 362 10.31 -27.20 -8.36
C VAL A 362 10.15 -28.02 -7.09
N TYR A 363 10.10 -27.34 -5.95
CA TYR A 363 9.82 -27.91 -4.64
C TYR A 363 8.42 -27.53 -4.21
N PHE A 364 7.56 -28.51 -3.96
CA PHE A 364 6.24 -28.29 -3.41
C PHE A 364 6.23 -28.60 -1.92
N LEU A 365 5.81 -27.63 -1.11
CA LEU A 365 5.67 -27.77 0.33
C LEU A 365 4.18 -27.72 0.70
N PRO A 366 3.57 -28.82 1.17
CA PRO A 366 2.17 -28.82 1.54
C PRO A 366 1.97 -27.95 2.79
N ALA A 367 1.16 -26.91 2.67
CA ALA A 367 0.86 -25.96 3.73
C ALA A 367 -0.53 -26.22 4.34
N ALA A 368 -0.65 -26.03 5.64
CA ALA A 368 -1.91 -26.17 6.37
C ALA A 368 -2.93 -25.11 5.95
N LEU A 369 -4.19 -25.49 5.85
CA LEU A 369 -5.32 -24.61 5.60
C LEU A 369 -5.53 -23.63 6.77
N ILE A 370 -6.28 -22.56 6.52
CA ILE A 370 -6.50 -21.50 7.50
C ILE A 370 -7.11 -21.99 8.82
N PHE A 371 -8.00 -22.98 8.78
CA PHE A 371 -8.62 -23.58 9.96
C PHE A 371 -7.84 -24.76 10.57
N GLU A 372 -6.74 -25.16 9.92
CA GLU A 372 -5.82 -26.21 10.39
C GLU A 372 -4.61 -25.63 11.15
N LYS A 373 -4.55 -24.31 11.30
CA LYS A 373 -3.45 -23.61 11.97
C LYS A 373 -3.92 -22.47 12.86
N VAL A 374 -3.15 -22.17 13.89
CA VAL A 374 -3.30 -20.98 14.72
C VAL A 374 -2.87 -19.74 13.93
N GLY A 375 -3.43 -18.59 14.24
CA GLY A 375 -3.04 -17.34 13.60
C GLY A 375 -3.85 -16.16 14.07
N SER A 376 -3.69 -15.04 13.39
CA SER A 376 -4.46 -13.82 13.66
C SER A 376 -4.94 -13.18 12.38
N ILE A 377 -6.00 -12.39 12.49
CA ILE A 377 -6.54 -11.56 11.42
C ILE A 377 -6.74 -10.15 11.98
N LEU A 378 -6.24 -9.16 11.28
CA LEU A 378 -6.43 -7.75 11.60
C LEU A 378 -7.44 -7.13 10.64
N ASN A 379 -8.50 -6.56 11.18
CA ASN A 379 -9.51 -5.85 10.39
C ASN A 379 -9.19 -4.35 10.22
N SER A 380 -10.00 -3.64 9.42
CA SER A 380 -9.84 -2.19 9.18
C SER A 380 -10.06 -1.34 10.45
N GLY A 381 -10.72 -1.85 11.46
CA GLY A 381 -10.84 -1.23 12.79
C GLY A 381 -9.60 -1.41 13.65
N ARG A 382 -8.56 -2.06 13.13
CA ARG A 382 -7.30 -2.37 13.82
C ARG A 382 -7.46 -3.26 15.04
N TRP A 383 -8.42 -4.17 14.98
CA TRP A 383 -8.61 -5.22 15.95
C TRP A 383 -7.91 -6.48 15.47
N MET A 384 -6.90 -6.94 16.19
CA MET A 384 -6.27 -8.23 15.94
C MET A 384 -7.11 -9.32 16.61
N GLN A 385 -7.67 -10.19 15.79
CA GLN A 385 -8.49 -11.32 16.22
C GLN A 385 -7.63 -12.57 16.19
N TRP A 386 -7.45 -13.18 17.37
CA TRP A 386 -6.74 -14.45 17.47
C TRP A 386 -7.65 -15.61 17.05
N ARG A 387 -7.09 -16.53 16.31
CA ARG A 387 -7.82 -17.65 15.74
C ARG A 387 -7.14 -18.96 16.18
N GLN A 388 -7.90 -19.84 16.78
CA GLN A 388 -7.46 -21.18 17.16
C GLN A 388 -7.55 -22.14 15.96
N LYS A 389 -6.75 -23.19 16.00
CA LYS A 389 -6.85 -24.32 15.10
C LYS A 389 -8.14 -25.10 15.40
N ALA A 390 -8.92 -25.42 14.37
CA ALA A 390 -10.17 -26.17 14.50
C ALA A 390 -9.97 -27.68 14.27
N VAL A 391 -9.08 -28.06 13.34
CA VAL A 391 -8.76 -29.44 12.99
C VAL A 391 -7.26 -29.59 12.76
N GLU A 392 -6.75 -30.81 12.79
CA GLU A 392 -5.35 -31.09 12.43
C GLU A 392 -5.15 -31.04 10.92
N PRO A 393 -3.96 -30.60 10.45
CA PRO A 393 -3.62 -30.64 9.03
C PRO A 393 -3.62 -32.08 8.49
N LEU A 394 -3.91 -32.24 7.22
CA LEU A 394 -3.94 -33.53 6.54
C LEU A 394 -2.55 -33.92 6.03
N GLY A 395 -2.22 -35.21 6.13
CA GLY A 395 -1.00 -35.79 5.57
C GLY A 395 0.28 -35.16 6.14
N GLU A 396 1.12 -34.65 5.25
CA GLU A 396 2.40 -34.00 5.62
C GLU A 396 2.29 -32.47 5.73
N ALA A 397 1.08 -31.91 5.60
CA ALA A 397 0.89 -30.46 5.66
C ALA A 397 1.22 -29.93 7.06
N ILE A 398 1.98 -28.83 7.09
CA ILE A 398 2.31 -28.09 8.30
C ILE A 398 2.02 -26.59 8.11
N SER A 399 1.97 -25.84 9.20
CA SER A 399 1.73 -24.41 9.10
C SER A 399 2.89 -23.68 8.41
N ASP A 400 2.60 -22.56 7.75
CA ASP A 400 3.63 -21.69 7.13
C ASP A 400 4.69 -21.30 8.16
N PHE A 401 4.28 -21.04 9.40
CA PHE A 401 5.17 -20.72 10.51
C PHE A 401 6.17 -21.86 10.78
N GLU A 402 5.70 -23.10 10.84
CA GLU A 402 6.57 -24.27 11.05
C GLU A 402 7.51 -24.49 9.86
N ILE A 403 7.04 -24.27 8.62
CA ILE A 403 7.90 -24.32 7.43
C ILE A 403 9.05 -23.32 7.57
N ILE A 404 8.73 -22.06 7.92
CA ILE A 404 9.72 -20.99 8.10
C ILE A 404 10.70 -21.31 9.22
N MET A 405 10.21 -21.80 10.36
CA MET A 405 11.07 -22.14 11.50
C MET A 405 12.03 -23.31 11.17
N LYS A 406 11.57 -24.32 10.44
CA LYS A 406 12.42 -25.42 9.97
C LYS A 406 13.48 -24.94 8.98
N LEU A 407 13.09 -24.10 8.03
CA LEU A 407 14.01 -23.51 7.05
C LEU A 407 15.07 -22.64 7.74
N GLN A 408 14.66 -21.78 8.65
CA GLN A 408 15.56 -20.92 9.42
C GLN A 408 16.56 -21.76 10.23
N LYS A 409 16.09 -22.77 10.95
CA LYS A 409 16.94 -23.66 11.71
C LYS A 409 18.02 -24.32 10.82
N ARG A 410 17.62 -24.85 9.66
CA ARG A 410 18.57 -25.50 8.74
C ARG A 410 19.56 -24.50 8.13
N LEU A 411 19.11 -23.28 7.82
CA LEU A 411 20.02 -22.23 7.35
C LEU A 411 21.07 -21.87 8.41
N VAL A 412 20.69 -21.73 9.67
CA VAL A 412 21.64 -21.45 10.77
C VAL A 412 22.65 -22.56 10.89
N GLU A 413 22.24 -23.84 10.81
CA GLU A 413 23.14 -24.98 10.83
C GLU A 413 24.16 -24.92 9.69
N LEU A 414 23.71 -24.73 8.46
CA LEU A 414 24.56 -24.62 7.26
C LEU A 414 25.55 -23.46 7.36
N TYR A 415 25.07 -22.26 7.78
CA TYR A 415 25.97 -21.12 7.95
C TYR A 415 26.99 -21.29 9.08
N LYS A 416 26.68 -22.08 10.12
CA LYS A 416 27.66 -22.45 11.14
C LYS A 416 28.73 -23.43 10.60
N GLU A 417 28.33 -24.33 9.71
CA GLU A 417 29.22 -25.34 9.12
C GLU A 417 30.09 -24.78 8.00
N GLU A 418 29.48 -23.99 7.08
CA GLU A 418 30.09 -23.61 5.83
C GLU A 418 30.48 -22.11 5.77
N GLY A 419 29.88 -21.27 6.60
CA GLY A 419 30.05 -19.83 6.53
C GLY A 419 29.46 -19.23 5.26
N GLY A 420 30.04 -18.15 4.78
CA GLY A 420 29.69 -17.53 3.51
C GLY A 420 29.09 -16.13 3.65
N PRO A 421 28.72 -15.49 2.52
CA PRO A 421 28.13 -14.15 2.54
C PRO A 421 26.84 -14.09 3.35
N GLY A 422 26.71 -13.11 4.25
CA GLY A 422 25.53 -12.96 5.12
C GLY A 422 25.54 -13.86 6.39
N ALA A 423 26.56 -14.69 6.59
CA ALA A 423 26.66 -15.56 7.77
C ALA A 423 26.52 -14.79 9.08
N GLU A 424 27.17 -13.65 9.22
CA GLU A 424 27.08 -12.84 10.43
C GLU A 424 25.64 -12.38 10.73
N THR A 425 24.91 -11.91 9.71
CA THR A 425 23.50 -11.52 9.85
C THR A 425 22.64 -12.69 10.32
N ILE A 426 22.77 -13.85 9.67
CA ILE A 426 21.96 -15.05 9.99
C ILE A 426 22.28 -15.59 11.37
N LEU A 427 23.57 -15.62 11.74
CA LEU A 427 24.01 -16.18 13.02
C LEU A 427 23.74 -15.26 14.22
N LYS A 428 23.67 -13.94 13.99
CA LYS A 428 23.33 -12.97 15.04
C LYS A 428 21.83 -12.68 15.13
N ALA A 429 21.05 -13.07 14.11
CA ALA A 429 19.61 -12.85 14.12
C ALA A 429 18.94 -13.72 15.22
N ASN A 430 17.98 -13.09 15.90
CA ASN A 430 17.15 -13.74 16.92
C ASN A 430 15.84 -14.20 16.30
N PHE A 431 15.70 -15.52 16.14
CA PHE A 431 14.47 -16.15 15.64
C PHE A 431 13.92 -17.15 16.68
N ASP A 432 14.11 -16.86 17.96
CA ASP A 432 13.67 -17.75 19.04
C ASP A 432 12.20 -17.53 19.38
N TYR A 433 11.32 -18.00 18.50
CA TYR A 433 9.88 -17.99 18.70
C TYR A 433 9.39 -19.35 19.23
N HIS A 434 9.97 -19.78 20.35
CA HIS A 434 9.63 -21.05 21.02
C HIS A 434 9.00 -20.79 22.39
N ILE A 435 8.05 -21.66 22.77
CA ILE A 435 7.54 -21.79 24.13
C ILE A 435 7.68 -23.28 24.49
N ASP A 436 8.26 -23.57 25.62
CA ASP A 436 8.55 -24.96 26.07
C ASP A 436 9.32 -25.79 25.01
N GLY A 437 10.24 -25.15 24.31
CA GLY A 437 11.09 -25.76 23.28
C GLY A 437 10.41 -26.12 21.96
N LYS A 438 9.19 -25.64 21.74
CA LYS A 438 8.42 -25.82 20.50
C LYS A 438 8.10 -24.48 19.85
N PRO A 439 8.14 -24.36 18.49
CA PRO A 439 7.68 -23.20 17.80
C PRO A 439 6.25 -22.85 18.20
N ASP A 440 6.03 -21.59 18.63
CA ASP A 440 4.73 -21.13 19.10
C ASP A 440 4.45 -19.70 18.63
N LEU A 441 3.34 -19.50 17.91
CA LEU A 441 2.92 -18.19 17.41
C LEU A 441 2.60 -17.20 18.52
N ARG A 442 2.37 -17.63 19.76
CA ARG A 442 2.21 -16.70 20.89
C ARG A 442 3.50 -15.95 21.16
N ALA A 443 4.67 -16.59 20.99
CA ALA A 443 5.96 -15.90 21.09
C ALA A 443 6.09 -14.79 20.03
N VAL A 444 5.65 -15.05 18.79
CA VAL A 444 5.58 -14.01 17.74
C VAL A 444 4.62 -12.89 18.12
N ALA A 445 3.44 -13.22 18.66
CA ALA A 445 2.48 -12.22 19.10
C ALA A 445 3.01 -11.34 20.24
N TRP A 446 3.78 -11.93 21.17
CA TRP A 446 4.46 -11.16 22.23
C TRP A 446 5.53 -10.24 21.67
N ALA A 447 6.33 -10.71 20.74
CA ALA A 447 7.32 -9.90 20.03
C ALA A 447 6.65 -8.75 19.26
N MET A 448 5.52 -9.02 18.60
CA MET A 448 4.73 -7.99 17.92
C MET A 448 4.17 -6.95 18.89
N ASN A 449 3.67 -7.36 20.04
CA ASN A 449 3.20 -6.43 21.08
C ASN A 449 4.33 -5.59 21.68
N GLY A 450 5.49 -6.16 21.80
CA GLY A 450 6.66 -5.59 22.45
C GLY A 450 6.74 -5.88 23.95
N TYR A 451 7.94 -5.86 24.46
CA TYR A 451 8.26 -6.16 25.85
C TYR A 451 9.47 -5.37 26.39
N ASP A 452 9.55 -5.20 27.68
CA ASP A 452 10.75 -4.70 28.35
C ASP A 452 11.81 -5.80 28.37
N VAL A 453 12.98 -5.54 27.80
CA VAL A 453 14.04 -6.54 27.58
C VAL A 453 14.61 -7.07 28.90
N ARG A 454 14.59 -6.28 29.98
CA ARG A 454 15.16 -6.63 31.29
C ARG A 454 14.23 -7.51 32.12
N THR A 455 12.92 -7.28 31.99
CA THR A 455 11.90 -7.92 32.83
C THR A 455 11.03 -8.92 32.10
N GLY A 456 11.02 -8.91 30.75
CA GLY A 456 10.10 -9.70 29.93
C GLY A 456 8.64 -9.23 30.00
N ARG A 457 8.33 -8.14 30.73
CA ARG A 457 6.97 -7.62 30.85
C ARG A 457 6.49 -7.10 29.51
N LEU A 458 5.34 -7.57 29.06
CA LEU A 458 4.68 -7.06 27.86
C LEU A 458 4.32 -5.58 28.03
N LEU A 459 4.49 -4.80 26.96
CA LEU A 459 4.12 -3.39 26.93
C LEU A 459 2.60 -3.24 26.85
N LYS A 460 2.06 -2.20 27.48
CA LYS A 460 0.63 -1.88 27.42
C LYS A 460 0.25 -1.16 26.13
N SER A 461 1.21 -0.42 25.53
CA SER A 461 1.03 0.28 24.28
C SER A 461 2.37 0.66 23.66
N PHE A 462 2.36 1.05 22.38
CA PHE A 462 3.55 1.56 21.69
C PHE A 462 4.18 2.82 22.34
N SER A 463 3.42 3.53 23.16
CA SER A 463 3.93 4.71 23.88
C SER A 463 5.02 4.37 24.91
N GLU A 464 5.09 3.11 25.34
CA GLU A 464 6.13 2.61 26.24
C GLU A 464 7.45 2.25 25.54
N LEU A 465 7.49 2.25 24.20
CA LEU A 465 8.71 1.98 23.45
C LEU A 465 9.78 3.02 23.74
N GLN A 466 11.02 2.58 23.88
CA GLN A 466 12.17 3.42 24.19
C GLN A 466 13.20 3.37 23.06
N ALA A 467 13.95 4.46 22.88
CA ALA A 467 15.03 4.57 21.91
C ALA A 467 16.40 4.15 22.47
N ASP A 468 16.47 3.75 23.74
CA ASP A 468 17.69 3.34 24.45
C ASP A 468 17.94 1.84 24.44
N GLY A 469 17.12 1.08 23.69
CA GLY A 469 17.23 -0.38 23.58
C GLY A 469 16.73 -1.16 24.79
N THR A 470 16.03 -0.53 25.74
CA THR A 470 15.40 -1.22 26.87
C THR A 470 14.09 -1.93 26.51
N THR A 471 13.56 -1.67 25.32
CA THR A 471 12.39 -2.35 24.78
C THR A 471 12.71 -3.09 23.49
N ALA A 472 11.97 -4.17 23.21
CA ALA A 472 12.00 -4.91 21.96
C ALA A 472 10.58 -5.05 21.42
N SER A 473 10.40 -4.91 20.10
CA SER A 473 9.11 -5.06 19.45
C SER A 473 9.29 -5.39 17.97
N GLY A 474 8.71 -6.49 17.53
CA GLY A 474 8.69 -6.91 16.13
C GLY A 474 7.74 -6.10 15.25
N THR A 475 6.86 -5.30 15.83
CA THR A 475 6.03 -4.34 15.10
C THR A 475 5.91 -3.05 15.91
N VAL A 476 5.67 -1.97 15.21
CA VAL A 476 5.28 -0.69 15.79
C VAL A 476 3.79 -0.48 15.61
N SER A 477 3.03 -1.51 15.87
CA SER A 477 1.58 -1.47 15.76
C SER A 477 1.01 -0.51 16.80
N TYR A 478 0.27 0.49 16.37
CA TYR A 478 -0.66 1.24 17.21
C TYR A 478 -1.95 0.41 17.46
N THR A 479 -1.92 -0.86 17.16
CA THR A 479 -2.97 -1.83 17.45
C THR A 479 -2.79 -2.36 18.85
N HIS A 480 -3.81 -2.23 19.66
CA HIS A 480 -3.89 -2.98 20.91
C HIS A 480 -4.10 -4.46 20.59
N LEU A 481 -3.06 -5.26 20.83
CA LEU A 481 -3.22 -6.70 20.90
C LEU A 481 -3.98 -7.03 22.18
N THR A 482 -5.28 -7.25 22.09
CA THR A 482 -5.99 -8.01 23.11
C THR A 482 -5.69 -9.48 22.85
N LEU A 483 -4.56 -9.96 23.38
CA LEU A 483 -4.34 -11.40 23.45
C LEU A 483 -5.38 -11.99 24.41
N PRO A 484 -5.97 -13.14 24.08
CA PRO A 484 -6.77 -13.87 25.05
C PRO A 484 -5.87 -14.21 26.24
N THR A 485 -6.28 -13.78 27.43
CA THR A 485 -5.68 -14.12 28.72
C THR A 485 -5.83 -15.61 28.99
#